data_db136784badb6360155d8c67dcf31746
#
_entry.id   db136784badb6360155d8c67dcf31746
#
_cell.length_a   1.000
_cell.length_b   1.000
_cell.length_c   1.000
_cell.angle_alpha   90.00
_cell.angle_beta   90.00
_cell.angle_gamma   90.00
#
_symmetry.space_group_name_H-M   'P 1'
#
loop_
_entity.id
_entity.type
_entity.pdbx_description
1 polymer ?
#
loop_
_entity_poly.entity_id
_entity_poly.type
_entity_poly.pdbx_seq_one_letter_code
_entity_poly.pdbx_strand_id
1 'polypeptide(L)'
;TTTPWTLPSNTALCVGPNIDYVAVESFNPYNGEKMTAVVAESRLTAYFKPEGEGADFDAYQAGDKVVPYRVVGRWKGAELVGMHYQQLMPWVKPTEKLDENAADFVKTYASAHPERVFKAGFDSFVELASEAFRVIPGDYVTTEDGTGIVHIAPTFGADDAKVAKDAGI
;
A
#
# COMPACT_ATOMS: atom_id res chain seq x y z
N THR A 1 -0.31 10.00 2.05
CA THR A 1 0.96 10.21 2.76
C THR A 1 1.20 11.69 3.03
N THR A 2 1.85 12.00 4.12
CA THR A 2 2.34 13.35 4.46
C THR A 2 3.74 13.61 3.89
N THR A 3 4.39 12.56 3.36
CA THR A 3 5.76 12.58 2.81
C THR A 3 5.78 12.05 1.37
N PRO A 4 5.17 12.74 0.40
CA PRO A 4 4.98 12.22 -0.95
C PRO A 4 6.30 11.97 -1.72
N TRP A 5 7.39 12.60 -1.33
CA TRP A 5 8.71 12.39 -1.94
C TRP A 5 9.31 10.99 -1.68
N THR A 6 8.75 10.21 -0.75
CA THR A 6 9.17 8.83 -0.49
C THR A 6 8.37 7.80 -1.31
N LEU A 7 7.31 8.21 -2.02
CA LEU A 7 6.48 7.34 -2.86
C LEU A 7 7.25 6.55 -3.94
N PRO A 8 8.32 7.08 -4.57
CA PRO A 8 9.13 6.29 -5.50
C PRO A 8 9.76 5.05 -4.87
N SER A 9 9.97 5.05 -3.55
CA SER A 9 10.54 3.95 -2.77
C SER A 9 9.46 3.11 -2.06
N ASN A 10 8.19 3.25 -2.43
CA ASN A 10 7.12 2.42 -1.89
C ASN A 10 7.34 0.95 -2.25
N THR A 11 7.30 0.07 -1.25
CA THR A 11 7.43 -1.38 -1.42
C THR A 11 6.26 -2.14 -0.83
N ALA A 12 5.48 -1.54 0.08
CA ALA A 12 4.31 -2.16 0.69
C ALA A 12 3.29 -1.11 1.16
N LEU A 13 2.09 -1.57 1.47
CA LEU A 13 1.08 -0.84 2.23
C LEU A 13 0.86 -1.55 3.56
N CYS A 14 0.87 -0.80 4.66
CA CYS A 14 0.70 -1.37 6.00
C CYS A 14 -0.67 -1.03 6.55
N VAL A 15 -1.35 -2.04 7.11
CA VAL A 15 -2.66 -1.92 7.75
C VAL A 15 -2.62 -2.39 9.20
N GLY A 16 -3.44 -1.83 10.06
CA GLY A 16 -3.64 -2.35 11.41
C GLY A 16 -4.54 -3.60 11.35
N PRO A 17 -4.07 -4.78 11.80
CA PRO A 17 -4.85 -6.03 11.66
C PRO A 17 -6.24 -5.99 12.30
N ASN A 18 -6.38 -5.24 13.39
CA ASN A 18 -7.62 -5.10 14.16
C ASN A 18 -8.49 -3.91 13.76
N ILE A 19 -8.03 -3.07 12.83
CA ILE A 19 -8.77 -1.91 12.34
C ILE A 19 -9.81 -2.36 11.32
N ASP A 20 -11.00 -1.75 11.37
CA ASP A 20 -12.04 -1.95 10.37
C ASP A 20 -11.80 -1.02 9.19
N TYR A 21 -11.86 -1.56 7.97
CA TYR A 21 -11.70 -0.86 6.71
C TYR A 21 -12.95 -0.96 5.86
N VAL A 22 -13.23 0.08 5.10
CA VAL A 22 -14.34 0.14 4.17
C VAL A 22 -13.85 0.48 2.77
N ALA A 23 -14.44 -0.17 1.77
CA ALA A 23 -14.32 0.27 0.38
C ALA A 23 -15.49 1.19 0.06
N VAL A 24 -15.17 2.32 -0.52
CA VAL A 24 -16.10 3.41 -0.82
C VAL A 24 -16.06 3.71 -2.29
N GLU A 25 -17.15 3.47 -2.99
CA GLU A 25 -17.35 4.00 -4.34
C GLU A 25 -17.71 5.47 -4.27
N SER A 26 -17.08 6.28 -5.09
CA SER A 26 -17.28 7.72 -5.17
C SER A 26 -16.68 8.27 -6.46
N PHE A 27 -16.47 9.57 -6.50
CA PHE A 27 -15.77 10.26 -7.58
C PHE A 27 -14.54 10.98 -7.06
N ASN A 28 -13.52 11.06 -7.88
CA ASN A 28 -12.40 11.93 -7.64
C ASN A 28 -12.86 13.39 -7.82
N PRO A 29 -12.81 14.22 -6.77
CA PRO A 29 -13.36 15.58 -6.82
C PRO A 29 -12.59 16.51 -7.76
N TYR A 30 -11.37 16.14 -8.20
CA TYR A 30 -10.54 16.96 -9.07
C TYR A 30 -10.80 16.73 -10.56
N ASN A 31 -11.08 15.48 -10.95
CA ASN A 31 -11.27 15.13 -12.37
C ASN A 31 -12.65 14.53 -12.68
N GLY A 32 -13.48 14.26 -11.65
CA GLY A 32 -14.82 13.70 -11.80
C GLY A 32 -14.88 12.22 -12.19
N GLU A 33 -13.74 11.53 -12.21
CA GLU A 33 -13.70 10.10 -12.53
C GLU A 33 -14.22 9.25 -11.37
N LYS A 34 -14.96 8.19 -11.70
CA LYS A 34 -15.37 7.18 -10.71
C LYS A 34 -14.17 6.51 -10.12
N MET A 35 -14.18 6.32 -8.81
CA MET A 35 -13.11 5.64 -8.07
C MET A 35 -13.69 4.78 -6.96
N THR A 36 -12.92 3.79 -6.53
CA THR A 36 -13.12 3.08 -5.28
C THR A 36 -11.91 3.32 -4.37
N ALA A 37 -12.16 3.86 -3.18
CA ALA A 37 -11.12 4.10 -2.18
C ALA A 37 -11.31 3.16 -0.99
N VAL A 38 -10.20 2.72 -0.40
CA VAL A 38 -10.20 1.96 0.87
C VAL A 38 -9.65 2.86 1.97
N VAL A 39 -10.40 3.00 3.05
CA VAL A 39 -10.03 3.80 4.23
C VAL A 39 -10.45 3.06 5.51
N ALA A 40 -9.80 3.38 6.63
CA ALA A 40 -10.32 2.92 7.92
C ALA A 40 -11.74 3.48 8.13
N GLU A 41 -12.67 2.66 8.61
CA GLU A 41 -14.08 3.05 8.77
C GLU A 41 -14.24 4.27 9.68
N SER A 42 -13.44 4.37 10.74
CA SER A 42 -13.40 5.52 11.62
C SER A 42 -12.92 6.82 10.95
N ARG A 43 -12.29 6.73 9.79
CA ARG A 43 -11.82 7.88 8.99
C ARG A 43 -12.74 8.25 7.84
N LEU A 44 -13.81 7.51 7.63
CA LEU A 44 -14.75 7.71 6.52
C LEU A 44 -15.22 9.17 6.40
N THR A 45 -15.70 9.74 7.49
CA THR A 45 -16.26 11.10 7.52
C THR A 45 -15.19 12.20 7.37
N ALA A 46 -13.90 11.88 7.53
CA ALA A 46 -12.82 12.83 7.28
C ALA A 46 -12.57 13.04 5.77
N TYR A 47 -12.95 12.06 4.95
CA TYR A 47 -12.74 12.10 3.49
C TYR A 47 -14.05 12.22 2.70
N PHE A 48 -15.14 11.68 3.24
CA PHE A 48 -16.44 11.65 2.57
C PHE A 48 -17.47 12.34 3.46
N LYS A 49 -18.06 13.42 2.96
CA LYS A 49 -19.05 14.18 3.70
C LYS A 49 -20.35 13.38 3.86
N PRO A 50 -20.95 13.30 5.06
CA PRO A 50 -22.16 12.51 5.29
C PRO A 50 -23.32 12.83 4.33
N GLU A 51 -23.43 14.08 3.85
CA GLU A 51 -24.46 14.50 2.90
C GLU A 51 -24.35 13.80 1.53
N GLY A 52 -23.19 13.25 1.22
CA GLY A 52 -22.96 12.49 -0.02
C GLY A 52 -23.34 11.03 0.07
N GLU A 53 -23.67 10.52 1.27
CA GLU A 53 -24.01 9.11 1.44
C GLU A 53 -25.32 8.77 0.72
N GLY A 54 -25.24 7.83 -0.24
CA GLY A 54 -26.40 7.42 -1.03
C GLY A 54 -26.97 8.49 -1.97
N ALA A 55 -26.28 9.62 -2.15
CA ALA A 55 -26.68 10.62 -3.13
C ALA A 55 -26.61 10.07 -4.57
N ASP A 56 -27.34 10.69 -5.47
CA ASP A 56 -27.46 10.23 -6.86
C ASP A 56 -26.13 10.38 -7.61
N PHE A 57 -25.57 9.25 -8.03
CA PHE A 57 -24.32 9.16 -8.79
C PHE A 57 -24.47 9.70 -10.23
N ASP A 58 -25.67 9.59 -10.80
CA ASP A 58 -25.89 10.00 -12.18
C ASP A 58 -26.11 11.52 -12.30
N ALA A 59 -26.50 12.15 -11.19
CA ALA A 59 -26.67 13.61 -11.11
C ALA A 59 -25.35 14.36 -10.86
N TYR A 60 -24.28 13.67 -10.41
CA TYR A 60 -23.02 14.30 -10.02
C TYR A 60 -22.27 14.88 -11.20
N GLN A 61 -21.77 16.11 -11.03
CA GLN A 61 -20.86 16.77 -11.97
C GLN A 61 -19.57 17.18 -11.24
N ALA A 62 -18.44 17.09 -11.96
CA ALA A 62 -17.15 17.50 -11.41
C ALA A 62 -17.20 18.97 -10.94
N GLY A 63 -16.82 19.21 -9.69
CA GLY A 63 -16.88 20.52 -9.06
C GLY A 63 -18.08 20.74 -8.14
N ASP A 64 -19.03 19.79 -8.09
CA ASP A 64 -20.14 19.86 -7.13
C ASP A 64 -19.60 19.80 -5.68
N LYS A 65 -20.26 20.55 -4.78
CA LYS A 65 -19.85 20.64 -3.37
C LYS A 65 -20.07 19.35 -2.59
N VAL A 66 -21.03 18.54 -3.01
CA VAL A 66 -21.39 17.26 -2.42
C VAL A 66 -21.01 16.17 -3.42
N VAL A 67 -20.06 15.34 -3.04
CA VAL A 67 -19.61 14.20 -3.85
C VAL A 67 -20.36 12.96 -3.37
N PRO A 68 -21.14 12.28 -4.22
CA PRO A 68 -21.82 11.06 -3.85
C PRO A 68 -20.86 9.97 -3.45
N TYR A 69 -21.22 9.18 -2.44
CA TYR A 69 -20.49 7.96 -2.11
C TYR A 69 -21.40 6.88 -1.56
N ARG A 70 -20.94 5.65 -1.64
CA ARG A 70 -21.55 4.49 -0.99
C ARG A 70 -20.48 3.50 -0.54
N VAL A 71 -20.71 2.91 0.63
CA VAL A 71 -19.85 1.82 1.13
C VAL A 71 -20.24 0.53 0.43
N VAL A 72 -19.29 -0.12 -0.23
CA VAL A 72 -19.51 -1.33 -1.02
C VAL A 72 -18.86 -2.59 -0.41
N GLY A 73 -18.05 -2.43 0.62
CA GLY A 73 -17.43 -3.55 1.33
C GLY A 73 -16.83 -3.14 2.66
N ARG A 74 -16.69 -4.12 3.56
CA ARG A 74 -16.07 -3.97 4.89
C ARG A 74 -15.20 -5.18 5.20
N TRP A 75 -14.02 -4.94 5.78
CA TRP A 75 -13.06 -5.97 6.16
C TRP A 75 -12.29 -5.56 7.40
N LYS A 76 -11.82 -6.53 8.19
CA LYS A 76 -10.73 -6.30 9.13
C LYS A 76 -9.41 -6.14 8.36
N GLY A 77 -8.48 -5.36 8.91
CA GLY A 77 -7.16 -5.22 8.29
C GLY A 77 -6.47 -6.57 8.07
N ALA A 78 -6.65 -7.52 8.99
CA ALA A 78 -6.11 -8.87 8.84
C ALA A 78 -6.58 -9.59 7.55
N GLU A 79 -7.78 -9.29 7.05
CA GLU A 79 -8.32 -9.87 5.82
C GLU A 79 -7.73 -9.22 4.55
N LEU A 80 -7.18 -8.00 4.68
CA LEU A 80 -6.50 -7.30 3.58
C LEU A 80 -5.04 -7.72 3.43
N VAL A 81 -4.44 -8.32 4.46
CA VAL A 81 -3.03 -8.76 4.44
C VAL A 81 -2.81 -9.79 3.33
N GLY A 82 -1.74 -9.60 2.56
CA GLY A 82 -1.38 -10.44 1.42
C GLY A 82 -2.00 -10.00 0.09
N MET A 83 -2.93 -9.05 0.07
CA MET A 83 -3.43 -8.48 -1.19
C MET A 83 -2.29 -7.77 -1.92
N HIS A 84 -2.15 -8.04 -3.21
CA HIS A 84 -1.18 -7.36 -4.06
C HIS A 84 -1.80 -6.13 -4.72
N TYR A 85 -0.95 -5.13 -4.97
CA TYR A 85 -1.34 -3.93 -5.70
C TYR A 85 -0.31 -3.61 -6.79
N GLN A 86 -0.71 -2.82 -7.76
CA GLN A 86 0.17 -2.37 -8.83
C GLN A 86 1.16 -1.33 -8.29
N GLN A 87 2.44 -1.51 -8.59
CA GLN A 87 3.48 -0.53 -8.22
C GLN A 87 3.07 0.87 -8.71
N LEU A 88 3.10 1.85 -7.79
CA LEU A 88 2.66 3.21 -8.08
C LEU A 88 3.56 3.91 -9.10
N MET A 89 4.88 3.71 -8.97
CA MET A 89 5.90 4.32 -9.84
C MET A 89 6.85 3.22 -10.35
N PRO A 90 6.53 2.55 -11.48
CA PRO A 90 7.22 1.33 -11.92
C PRO A 90 8.53 1.61 -12.68
N TRP A 91 9.23 2.68 -12.33
CA TRP A 91 10.47 3.08 -13.01
C TRP A 91 11.66 2.23 -12.61
N VAL A 92 11.70 1.82 -11.34
CA VAL A 92 12.76 1.00 -10.76
C VAL A 92 12.11 -0.08 -9.90
N LYS A 93 12.60 -1.31 -10.00
CA LYS A 93 12.19 -2.39 -9.10
C LYS A 93 12.98 -2.31 -7.80
N PRO A 94 12.35 -2.60 -6.65
CA PRO A 94 13.05 -2.63 -5.38
C PRO A 94 14.09 -3.75 -5.36
N THR A 95 15.23 -3.48 -4.72
CA THR A 95 16.32 -4.43 -4.56
C THR A 95 16.84 -4.38 -3.12
N GLU A 96 17.31 -5.51 -2.62
CA GLU A 96 18.00 -5.61 -1.34
C GLU A 96 19.51 -5.79 -1.59
N LYS A 97 20.32 -5.04 -0.83
CA LYS A 97 21.76 -5.26 -0.84
C LYS A 97 22.08 -6.52 -0.03
N LEU A 98 22.77 -7.46 -0.66
CA LEU A 98 23.23 -8.67 0.00
C LEU A 98 24.56 -8.41 0.74
N ASP A 99 24.76 -9.12 1.84
CA ASP A 99 26.03 -9.14 2.57
C ASP A 99 27.14 -9.69 1.67
N GLU A 100 28.36 -9.16 1.82
CA GLU A 100 29.55 -9.58 1.04
C GLU A 100 29.90 -11.06 1.21
N ASN A 101 29.48 -11.68 2.31
CA ASN A 101 29.62 -13.12 2.54
C ASN A 101 28.48 -13.97 1.96
N ALA A 102 27.55 -13.35 1.27
CA ALA A 102 26.32 -13.99 0.84
C ALA A 102 26.41 -14.72 -0.52
N ALA A 103 27.56 -14.79 -1.18
CA ALA A 103 27.67 -15.44 -2.50
C ALA A 103 27.15 -16.90 -2.49
N ASP A 104 27.42 -17.65 -1.43
CA ASP A 104 26.91 -19.02 -1.28
C ASP A 104 25.46 -19.03 -0.80
N PHE A 105 25.07 -18.06 0.01
CA PHE A 105 23.67 -17.84 0.38
C PHE A 105 22.83 -17.48 -0.84
N VAL A 106 23.31 -16.60 -1.72
CA VAL A 106 22.63 -16.22 -2.97
C VAL A 106 22.36 -17.43 -3.84
N LYS A 107 23.33 -18.31 -4.02
CA LYS A 107 23.15 -19.55 -4.82
C LYS A 107 22.10 -20.47 -4.19
N THR A 108 22.17 -20.67 -2.88
CA THR A 108 21.22 -21.51 -2.14
C THR A 108 19.83 -20.87 -2.16
N TYR A 109 19.76 -19.56 -1.94
CA TYR A 109 18.52 -18.80 -1.93
C TYR A 109 17.88 -18.75 -3.32
N ALA A 110 18.66 -18.50 -4.39
CA ALA A 110 18.17 -18.52 -5.77
C ALA A 110 17.62 -19.90 -6.17
N SER A 111 18.24 -20.98 -5.67
CA SER A 111 17.76 -22.35 -5.91
C SER A 111 16.44 -22.64 -5.18
N ALA A 112 16.25 -22.03 -4.00
CA ALA A 112 15.03 -22.18 -3.19
C ALA A 112 13.88 -21.23 -3.66
N HIS A 113 14.24 -20.14 -4.34
CA HIS A 113 13.31 -19.09 -4.79
C HIS A 113 13.50 -18.78 -6.27
N PRO A 114 13.17 -19.72 -7.18
CA PRO A 114 13.36 -19.57 -8.62
C PRO A 114 12.50 -18.45 -9.23
N GLU A 115 11.47 -18.01 -8.51
CA GLU A 115 10.60 -16.87 -8.87
C GLU A 115 11.29 -15.50 -8.75
N ARG A 116 12.42 -15.44 -8.04
CA ARG A 116 13.17 -14.18 -7.88
C ARG A 116 14.22 -14.02 -8.99
N VAL A 117 14.32 -12.80 -9.49
CA VAL A 117 15.27 -12.46 -10.56
C VAL A 117 16.56 -11.91 -9.95
N PHE A 118 17.67 -12.61 -10.19
CA PHE A 118 19.00 -12.15 -9.83
C PHE A 118 19.66 -11.45 -11.03
N LYS A 119 20.08 -10.20 -10.88
CA LYS A 119 20.76 -9.47 -11.94
C LYS A 119 22.24 -9.84 -11.97
N ALA A 120 22.68 -10.50 -13.04
CA ALA A 120 24.10 -10.74 -13.31
C ALA A 120 24.84 -9.40 -13.44
N GLY A 121 25.97 -9.24 -12.75
CA GLY A 121 26.78 -8.02 -12.74
C GLY A 121 26.58 -7.11 -11.53
N PHE A 122 25.61 -7.42 -10.68
CA PHE A 122 25.41 -6.80 -9.36
C PHE A 122 25.36 -7.91 -8.31
N ASP A 123 26.49 -8.52 -8.04
CA ASP A 123 26.62 -9.69 -7.17
C ASP A 123 26.11 -9.49 -5.74
N SER A 124 25.78 -8.25 -5.37
CA SER A 124 25.32 -7.85 -4.05
C SER A 124 23.85 -7.39 -3.98
N PHE A 125 23.03 -7.62 -5.02
CA PHE A 125 21.63 -7.19 -5.02
C PHE A 125 20.69 -8.28 -5.51
N VAL A 126 19.55 -8.41 -4.82
CA VAL A 126 18.40 -9.25 -5.19
C VAL A 126 17.22 -8.37 -5.53
N GLU A 127 16.51 -8.70 -6.59
CA GLU A 127 15.28 -8.01 -6.95
C GLU A 127 14.10 -8.60 -6.15
N LEU A 128 13.42 -7.74 -5.37
CA LEU A 128 12.30 -8.12 -4.49
C LEU A 128 10.93 -8.06 -5.17
N ALA A 129 10.87 -8.14 -6.50
CA ALA A 129 9.63 -7.91 -7.26
C ALA A 129 8.46 -8.84 -6.87
N SER A 130 8.74 -10.07 -6.41
CA SER A 130 7.71 -11.04 -6.01
C SER A 130 7.19 -10.82 -4.58
N GLU A 131 7.96 -10.19 -3.71
CA GLU A 131 7.62 -9.99 -2.29
C GLU A 131 7.11 -8.58 -2.00
N ALA A 132 7.45 -7.62 -2.86
CA ALA A 132 7.00 -6.24 -2.75
C ALA A 132 5.56 -6.05 -3.28
N PHE A 133 5.02 -4.86 -3.06
CA PHE A 133 3.73 -4.38 -3.56
C PHE A 133 2.53 -5.19 -3.05
N ARG A 134 2.58 -5.54 -1.78
CA ARG A 134 1.49 -6.19 -1.07
C ARG A 134 1.12 -5.47 0.21
N VAL A 135 -0.07 -5.78 0.73
CA VAL A 135 -0.53 -5.29 2.02
C VAL A 135 0.08 -6.14 3.13
N ILE A 136 0.70 -5.49 4.11
CA ILE A 136 1.35 -6.13 5.27
C ILE A 136 0.73 -5.64 6.58
N PRO A 137 0.79 -6.42 7.66
CA PRO A 137 0.29 -6.00 8.96
C PRO A 137 1.29 -5.11 9.70
N GLY A 138 0.79 -4.18 10.53
CA GLY A 138 1.61 -3.40 11.44
C GLY A 138 0.80 -2.86 12.62
N ASP A 139 1.22 -3.19 13.82
CA ASP A 139 0.51 -2.80 15.06
C ASP A 139 0.62 -1.30 15.38
N TYR A 140 1.56 -0.59 14.74
CA TYR A 140 1.75 0.85 14.91
C TYR A 140 0.79 1.71 14.08
N VAL A 141 0.03 1.09 13.16
CA VAL A 141 -0.97 1.82 12.35
C VAL A 141 -2.07 2.35 13.25
N THR A 142 -2.31 3.65 13.17
CA THR A 142 -3.37 4.34 13.92
C THR A 142 -4.45 4.91 12.98
N THR A 143 -5.55 5.32 13.57
CA THR A 143 -6.65 6.01 12.88
C THR A 143 -6.81 7.45 13.35
N GLU A 144 -5.80 8.01 14.00
CA GLU A 144 -5.81 9.41 14.46
C GLU A 144 -5.69 10.37 13.27
N ASP A 145 -4.82 10.00 12.33
CA ASP A 145 -4.56 10.74 11.10
C ASP A 145 -4.61 9.85 9.86
N GLY A 146 -4.64 10.48 8.68
CA GLY A 146 -4.57 9.79 7.40
C GLY A 146 -5.75 8.85 7.15
N THR A 147 -5.54 7.87 6.30
CA THR A 147 -6.56 6.90 5.87
C THR A 147 -6.59 5.63 6.71
N GLY A 148 -5.70 5.48 7.69
CA GLY A 148 -5.48 4.22 8.40
C GLY A 148 -4.68 3.19 7.59
N ILE A 149 -4.13 3.58 6.45
CA ILE A 149 -3.22 2.76 5.63
C ILE A 149 -1.92 3.54 5.47
N VAL A 150 -0.80 2.93 5.85
CA VAL A 150 0.52 3.54 5.80
C VAL A 150 1.30 3.00 4.61
N HIS A 151 1.82 3.90 3.79
CA HIS A 151 2.75 3.51 2.73
C HIS A 151 4.13 3.23 3.33
N ILE A 152 4.78 2.16 2.89
CA ILE A 152 6.05 1.67 3.42
C ILE A 152 7.18 1.96 2.44
N ALA A 153 8.20 2.66 2.93
CA ALA A 153 9.45 2.96 2.22
C ALA A 153 10.64 2.65 3.14
N PRO A 154 11.17 1.41 3.14
CA PRO A 154 12.11 0.90 4.15
C PRO A 154 13.38 1.72 4.33
N THR A 155 13.83 2.41 3.28
CA THR A 155 15.04 3.25 3.32
C THR A 155 14.84 4.60 4.00
N PHE A 156 13.59 4.97 4.32
CA PHE A 156 13.25 6.30 4.85
C PHE A 156 12.67 6.29 6.27
N GLY A 157 12.45 5.12 6.87
CA GLY A 157 11.92 5.01 8.22
C GLY A 157 12.33 3.73 8.94
N ALA A 158 12.64 3.82 10.23
CA ALA A 158 13.02 2.64 11.03
C ALA A 158 11.84 1.68 11.21
N ASP A 159 10.63 2.21 11.41
CA ASP A 159 9.41 1.41 11.52
C ASP A 159 9.07 0.76 10.17
N ASP A 160 9.21 1.49 9.07
CA ASP A 160 9.04 0.98 7.70
C ASP A 160 10.01 -0.16 7.42
N ALA A 161 11.30 0.03 7.75
CA ALA A 161 12.32 -0.99 7.58
C ALA A 161 12.03 -2.25 8.41
N LYS A 162 11.55 -2.07 9.65
CA LYS A 162 11.21 -3.17 10.55
C LYS A 162 10.04 -3.99 10.00
N VAL A 163 8.91 -3.35 9.67
CA VAL A 163 7.72 -4.08 9.21
C VAL A 163 7.93 -4.72 7.84
N ALA A 164 8.70 -4.09 6.95
CA ALA A 164 9.08 -4.67 5.67
C ALA A 164 9.91 -5.94 5.87
N LYS A 165 10.95 -5.88 6.72
CA LYS A 165 11.79 -7.02 7.06
C LYS A 165 10.98 -8.16 7.69
N ASP A 166 10.10 -7.84 8.65
CA ASP A 166 9.23 -8.84 9.33
C ASP A 166 8.27 -9.51 8.31
N ALA A 167 7.90 -8.80 7.25
CA ALA A 167 7.10 -9.31 6.15
C ALA A 167 7.91 -10.02 5.04
N GLY A 168 9.24 -10.03 5.12
CA GLY A 168 10.12 -10.64 4.12
C GLY A 168 10.32 -9.79 2.86
N ILE A 169 10.23 -8.46 3.02
CA ILE A 169 10.46 -7.48 1.94
C ILE A 169 11.79 -6.76 2.16
#